data_557ba3d49c20316e2ded71366c30c1be
#
_entry.id   557ba3d49c20316e2ded71366c30c1be
#
_cell.length_a   1.000
_cell.length_b   1.000
_cell.length_c   1.000
_cell.angle_alpha   90.00
_cell.angle_beta   90.00
_cell.angle_gamma   90.00
#
_symmetry.space_group_name_H-M   'P 1'
#
loop_
_entity.id
_entity.type
_entity.pdbx_description
1 polymer ?
#
loop_
_entity_poly.entity_id
_entity_poly.type
_entity_poly.pdbx_seq_one_letter_code
_entity_poly.pdbx_strand_id
1 'polypeptide(L)'
;SIYRLVNCPAGYSVAPAADEPFNAAIQRCEPCGKGEECVSPPCTVCTECAPGLFKAAIGTDACTACPINTYREDPGANELSNCEACLEKSTTRGLEAQTTWESCICDSVYYRIKFDDATDQCQDCPPGLICHGDDTLEVVVNGSNWIKDDSIYRLVNCPAGYSVAPAVDEPFNAAIQRCEPCGKG
;
A
#
# COMPACT_ATOMS: atom_id res chain seq x y z
N SER A 1 -38.87 27.03 -29.03
CA SER A 1 -37.83 25.97 -28.92
C SER A 1 -37.23 26.01 -27.52
N ILE A 2 -37.18 24.88 -26.85
CA ILE A 2 -36.56 24.76 -25.52
C ILE A 2 -35.16 24.16 -25.74
N TYR A 3 -34.13 24.84 -25.26
CA TYR A 3 -32.75 24.33 -25.29
C TYR A 3 -32.49 23.49 -24.04
N ARG A 4 -31.84 22.37 -24.23
CA ARG A 4 -31.43 21.46 -23.16
C ARG A 4 -29.90 21.38 -23.11
N LEU A 5 -29.32 21.58 -21.92
CA LEU A 5 -27.91 21.30 -21.68
C LEU A 5 -27.68 19.79 -21.72
N VAL A 6 -26.78 19.36 -22.57
CA VAL A 6 -26.53 17.92 -22.83
C VAL A 6 -25.26 17.43 -22.16
N ASN A 7 -24.24 18.28 -22.09
CA ASN A 7 -22.96 17.96 -21.48
C ASN A 7 -22.21 19.19 -21.01
N CYS A 8 -21.18 18.99 -20.21
CA CYS A 8 -20.30 20.01 -19.67
C CYS A 8 -18.84 19.73 -20.05
N PRO A 9 -17.95 20.72 -19.89
CA PRO A 9 -16.51 20.52 -20.03
C PRO A 9 -15.97 19.66 -18.90
N ALA A 10 -14.69 19.26 -19.01
CA ALA A 10 -13.98 18.53 -17.96
C ALA A 10 -14.08 19.27 -16.61
N GLY A 11 -14.19 18.52 -15.54
CA GLY A 11 -14.33 19.01 -14.17
C GLY A 11 -15.75 19.43 -13.77
N TYR A 12 -16.74 19.30 -14.67
CA TYR A 12 -18.13 19.67 -14.40
C TYR A 12 -19.09 18.52 -14.70
N SER A 13 -20.28 18.58 -14.09
CA SER A 13 -21.44 17.75 -14.42
C SER A 13 -22.64 18.63 -14.79
N VAL A 14 -23.62 18.03 -15.46
CA VAL A 14 -24.89 18.70 -15.78
C VAL A 14 -25.77 18.75 -14.53
N ALA A 15 -26.24 19.93 -14.17
CA ALA A 15 -27.21 20.12 -13.10
C ALA A 15 -28.51 20.80 -13.67
N PRO A 16 -29.71 20.42 -13.20
CA PRO A 16 -29.99 19.26 -12.34
C PRO A 16 -29.61 17.93 -13.01
N ALA A 17 -29.41 16.90 -12.22
CA ALA A 17 -29.08 15.57 -12.72
C ALA A 17 -30.16 15.02 -13.69
N ALA A 18 -29.80 14.03 -14.50
CA ALA A 18 -30.69 13.54 -15.57
C ALA A 18 -31.98 12.85 -15.06
N ASP A 19 -31.98 12.39 -13.83
CA ASP A 19 -33.07 11.75 -13.11
C ASP A 19 -34.01 12.77 -12.41
N GLU A 20 -33.61 14.04 -12.32
CA GLU A 20 -34.46 15.09 -11.78
C GLU A 20 -35.40 15.65 -12.85
N PRO A 21 -36.57 16.20 -12.44
CA PRO A 21 -37.51 16.81 -13.39
C PRO A 21 -36.84 17.92 -14.19
N PHE A 22 -36.93 17.85 -15.51
CA PHE A 22 -36.36 18.84 -16.41
C PHE A 22 -36.88 20.25 -16.11
N ASN A 23 -35.98 21.18 -15.85
CA ASN A 23 -36.29 22.61 -15.70
C ASN A 23 -35.27 23.45 -16.47
N ALA A 24 -35.72 24.00 -17.60
CA ALA A 24 -34.88 24.81 -18.49
C ALA A 24 -34.28 26.07 -17.83
N ALA A 25 -34.89 26.56 -16.76
CA ALA A 25 -34.47 27.81 -16.11
C ALA A 25 -33.26 27.61 -15.16
N ILE A 26 -32.97 26.38 -14.78
CA ILE A 26 -31.93 26.08 -13.78
C ILE A 26 -30.78 25.23 -14.32
N GLN A 27 -30.82 24.91 -15.62
CA GLN A 27 -29.72 24.11 -16.22
C GLN A 27 -28.40 24.89 -16.18
N ARG A 28 -27.37 24.21 -15.66
CA ARG A 28 -26.01 24.71 -15.59
C ARG A 28 -25.00 23.57 -15.50
N CYS A 29 -23.74 23.90 -15.75
CA CYS A 29 -22.64 23.03 -15.39
C CYS A 29 -22.22 23.33 -13.95
N GLU A 30 -22.15 22.32 -13.10
CA GLU A 30 -21.65 22.44 -11.73
C GLU A 30 -20.30 21.71 -11.61
N PRO A 31 -19.31 22.27 -10.88
CA PRO A 31 -18.04 21.60 -10.66
C PRO A 31 -18.26 20.30 -9.91
N CYS A 32 -17.44 19.30 -10.23
CA CYS A 32 -17.49 17.99 -9.56
C CYS A 32 -17.27 18.11 -8.05
N GLY A 33 -17.98 17.29 -7.30
CA GLY A 33 -17.90 17.21 -5.84
C GLY A 33 -16.54 16.73 -5.33
N LYS A 34 -16.44 16.64 -3.99
CA LYS A 34 -15.32 15.95 -3.34
C LYS A 34 -15.40 14.45 -3.66
N GLY A 35 -14.26 13.82 -3.89
CA GLY A 35 -14.19 12.41 -4.24
C GLY A 35 -14.65 12.08 -5.66
N GLU A 36 -14.91 13.09 -6.50
CA GLU A 36 -15.45 12.91 -7.84
C GLU A 36 -14.72 13.75 -8.89
N GLU A 37 -14.67 13.24 -10.12
CA GLU A 37 -14.05 13.92 -11.25
C GLU A 37 -14.79 13.64 -12.57
N CYS A 38 -14.52 14.46 -13.57
CA CYS A 38 -14.73 14.14 -14.96
C CYS A 38 -13.54 14.66 -15.78
N VAL A 39 -12.65 13.79 -16.21
CA VAL A 39 -11.40 14.18 -16.87
C VAL A 39 -11.54 14.37 -18.37
N SER A 40 -12.52 13.76 -18.99
CA SER A 40 -12.69 13.76 -20.45
C SER A 40 -14.12 14.06 -20.86
N PRO A 41 -14.38 15.19 -21.60
CA PRO A 41 -15.70 15.46 -22.15
C PRO A 41 -16.14 14.39 -23.17
N PRO A 42 -17.45 14.18 -23.30
CA PRO A 42 -18.56 14.94 -22.75
C PRO A 42 -18.88 14.55 -21.30
N CYS A 43 -18.87 15.51 -20.38
CA CYS A 43 -19.22 15.29 -18.98
C CYS A 43 -20.72 15.51 -18.75
N THR A 44 -21.42 14.47 -18.39
CA THR A 44 -22.82 14.52 -17.96
C THR A 44 -22.96 14.35 -16.47
N VAL A 45 -22.13 13.46 -15.89
CA VAL A 45 -22.01 13.19 -14.46
C VAL A 45 -20.53 13.16 -14.10
N CYS A 46 -20.22 13.47 -12.84
CA CYS A 46 -18.91 13.21 -12.30
C CYS A 46 -18.85 11.73 -11.82
N THR A 47 -17.70 11.12 -11.97
CA THR A 47 -17.42 9.75 -11.52
C THR A 47 -16.55 9.79 -10.28
N GLU A 48 -16.71 8.82 -9.40
CA GLU A 48 -15.87 8.68 -8.22
C GLU A 48 -14.38 8.60 -8.59
N CYS A 49 -13.53 9.21 -7.76
CA CYS A 49 -12.09 9.00 -7.86
C CYS A 49 -11.79 7.50 -7.84
N ALA A 50 -10.94 7.05 -8.74
CA ALA A 50 -10.50 5.66 -8.76
C ALA A 50 -9.73 5.30 -7.48
N PRO A 51 -9.62 4.01 -7.12
CA PRO A 51 -8.71 3.56 -6.07
C PRO A 51 -7.31 4.18 -6.20
N GLY A 52 -6.67 4.48 -5.09
CA GLY A 52 -5.37 5.17 -5.05
C GLY A 52 -5.44 6.68 -5.26
N LEU A 53 -6.63 7.26 -5.53
CA LEU A 53 -6.82 8.69 -5.76
C LEU A 53 -7.81 9.29 -4.77
N PHE A 54 -7.68 10.59 -4.50
CA PHE A 54 -8.62 11.35 -3.67
C PHE A 54 -8.83 12.76 -4.23
N LYS A 55 -9.92 13.41 -3.81
CA LYS A 55 -10.19 14.83 -4.11
C LYS A 55 -10.85 15.52 -2.92
N ALA A 56 -10.10 16.40 -2.26
CA ALA A 56 -10.52 17.04 -1.02
C ALA A 56 -11.40 18.28 -1.19
N ALA A 57 -11.53 18.81 -2.41
CA ALA A 57 -12.28 20.05 -2.67
C ALA A 57 -13.27 19.87 -3.81
N ILE A 58 -14.40 20.59 -3.73
CA ILE A 58 -15.30 20.81 -4.87
C ILE A 58 -14.54 21.66 -5.88
N GLY A 59 -14.52 21.26 -7.14
CA GLY A 59 -13.80 22.01 -8.16
C GLY A 59 -13.66 21.25 -9.46
N THR A 60 -12.95 21.86 -10.39
CA THR A 60 -12.74 21.34 -11.74
C THR A 60 -11.51 20.45 -11.88
N ASP A 61 -10.69 20.39 -10.83
CA ASP A 61 -9.47 19.58 -10.84
C ASP A 61 -9.80 18.09 -10.86
N ALA A 62 -8.91 17.32 -11.46
CA ALA A 62 -8.93 15.86 -11.39
C ALA A 62 -8.59 15.35 -9.98
N CYS A 63 -8.89 14.08 -9.71
CA CYS A 63 -8.47 13.42 -8.50
C CYS A 63 -6.93 13.38 -8.39
N THR A 64 -6.43 13.51 -7.18
CA THR A 64 -5.01 13.54 -6.85
C THR A 64 -4.56 12.17 -6.32
N ALA A 65 -3.34 11.75 -6.65
CA ALA A 65 -2.75 10.52 -6.14
C ALA A 65 -2.62 10.53 -4.62
N CYS A 66 -2.94 9.42 -3.97
CA CYS A 66 -2.54 9.18 -2.61
C CYS A 66 -1.00 9.22 -2.52
N PRO A 67 -0.43 9.91 -1.52
CA PRO A 67 1.00 10.11 -1.42
C PRO A 67 1.77 8.81 -1.19
N ILE A 68 3.08 8.86 -1.35
CA ILE A 68 3.98 7.75 -1.02
C ILE A 68 3.72 7.23 0.39
N ASN A 69 3.91 5.93 0.58
CA ASN A 69 3.67 5.22 1.85
C ASN A 69 2.20 5.23 2.30
N THR A 70 1.29 5.41 1.34
CA THR A 70 -0.15 5.24 1.54
C THR A 70 -0.78 4.48 0.40
N TYR A 71 -1.96 3.91 0.64
CA TYR A 71 -2.79 3.24 -0.35
C TYR A 71 -4.27 3.57 -0.13
N ARG A 72 -5.10 3.27 -1.12
CA ARG A 72 -6.57 3.38 -1.01
C ARG A 72 -7.24 2.34 -1.90
N GLU A 73 -7.99 1.44 -1.30
CA GLU A 73 -8.64 0.33 -2.01
C GLU A 73 -9.99 0.73 -2.61
N ASP A 74 -10.77 1.49 -1.86
CA ASP A 74 -12.11 1.91 -2.30
C ASP A 74 -12.06 3.19 -3.14
N PRO A 75 -12.95 3.33 -4.12
CA PRO A 75 -13.12 4.57 -4.89
C PRO A 75 -13.77 5.68 -4.05
N GLY A 76 -13.83 6.89 -4.61
CA GLY A 76 -14.58 8.02 -4.05
C GLY A 76 -13.95 8.67 -2.83
N ALA A 77 -12.66 8.50 -2.60
CA ALA A 77 -11.98 9.16 -1.48
C ALA A 77 -12.08 10.68 -1.60
N ASN A 78 -12.62 11.32 -0.57
CA ASN A 78 -13.00 12.72 -0.56
C ASN A 78 -12.15 13.61 0.35
N GLU A 79 -11.10 13.03 0.94
CA GLU A 79 -10.09 13.73 1.74
C GLU A 79 -8.79 12.91 1.82
N LEU A 80 -7.67 13.57 2.11
CA LEU A 80 -6.36 12.93 2.20
C LEU A 80 -6.31 11.82 3.27
N SER A 81 -7.06 11.97 4.37
CA SER A 81 -7.14 10.97 5.44
C SER A 81 -7.77 9.63 5.02
N ASN A 82 -8.42 9.59 3.84
CA ASN A 82 -8.88 8.33 3.26
C ASN A 82 -7.74 7.50 2.63
N CYS A 83 -6.58 8.11 2.34
CA CYS A 83 -5.38 7.37 1.98
C CYS A 83 -4.79 6.73 3.25
N GLU A 84 -4.85 5.41 3.32
CA GLU A 84 -4.41 4.64 4.48
C GLU A 84 -2.89 4.53 4.50
N ALA A 85 -2.28 4.73 5.66
CA ALA A 85 -0.83 4.63 5.79
C ALA A 85 -0.37 3.17 5.75
N CYS A 86 0.78 2.93 5.11
CA CYS A 86 1.47 1.66 5.24
C CYS A 86 1.79 1.36 6.71
N LEU A 87 1.91 0.07 7.03
CA LEU A 87 2.33 -0.40 8.34
C LEU A 87 3.71 0.14 8.72
N GLU A 88 3.99 0.20 10.00
CA GLU A 88 5.30 0.57 10.52
C GLU A 88 6.40 -0.30 9.89
N LYS A 89 7.51 0.29 9.52
CA LYS A 89 8.65 -0.34 8.86
C LYS A 89 8.36 -0.85 7.43
N SER A 90 7.29 -0.37 6.80
CA SER A 90 6.97 -0.66 5.40
C SER A 90 6.79 0.60 4.56
N THR A 91 6.93 0.45 3.25
CA THR A 91 6.97 1.57 2.30
C THR A 91 6.40 1.14 0.95
N THR A 92 5.86 2.09 0.20
CA THR A 92 5.48 1.87 -1.21
C THR A 92 6.67 2.01 -2.17
N ARG A 93 7.91 2.04 -1.67
CA ARG A 93 9.15 2.24 -2.45
C ARG A 93 9.11 3.51 -3.33
N GLY A 94 8.51 4.58 -2.81
CA GLY A 94 8.39 5.86 -3.51
C GLY A 94 7.28 5.91 -4.56
N LEU A 95 6.42 4.91 -4.63
CA LEU A 95 5.26 4.90 -5.52
C LEU A 95 4.07 5.58 -4.86
N GLU A 96 3.39 6.44 -5.64
CA GLU A 96 2.11 7.07 -5.30
C GLU A 96 0.94 6.28 -5.89
N ALA A 97 -0.29 6.68 -5.56
CA ALA A 97 -1.52 6.11 -6.11
C ALA A 97 -1.64 4.58 -5.91
N GLN A 98 -1.10 4.06 -4.82
CA GLN A 98 -1.22 2.63 -4.55
C GLN A 98 -2.66 2.26 -4.18
N THR A 99 -3.11 1.12 -4.69
CA THR A 99 -4.52 0.72 -4.61
C THR A 99 -4.78 -0.38 -3.60
N THR A 100 -3.72 -1.03 -3.08
CA THR A 100 -3.87 -2.14 -2.12
C THR A 100 -2.78 -2.08 -1.05
N TRP A 101 -3.08 -2.68 0.10
CA TRP A 101 -2.13 -2.79 1.23
C TRP A 101 -0.90 -3.67 0.88
N GLU A 102 -1.03 -4.61 -0.07
CA GLU A 102 0.12 -5.42 -0.54
C GLU A 102 1.20 -4.58 -1.21
N SER A 103 0.86 -3.37 -1.67
CA SER A 103 1.85 -2.42 -2.20
C SER A 103 2.80 -1.87 -1.13
N CYS A 104 2.44 -2.01 0.15
CA CYS A 104 3.30 -1.68 1.29
C CYS A 104 4.24 -2.84 1.56
N ILE A 105 5.50 -2.70 1.18
CA ILE A 105 6.54 -3.71 1.31
C ILE A 105 7.46 -3.33 2.47
N CYS A 106 7.87 -4.27 3.30
CA CYS A 106 8.81 -3.99 4.39
C CYS A 106 10.11 -3.38 3.86
N ASP A 107 10.75 -2.53 4.65
CA ASP A 107 12.09 -2.04 4.33
C ASP A 107 13.11 -3.18 4.28
N SER A 108 14.20 -3.00 3.53
CA SER A 108 15.17 -4.05 3.21
C SER A 108 15.90 -4.70 4.40
N VAL A 109 15.74 -4.17 5.61
CA VAL A 109 16.29 -4.75 6.85
C VAL A 109 15.23 -5.52 7.66
N TYR A 110 14.05 -5.69 7.08
CA TYR A 110 12.93 -6.40 7.68
C TYR A 110 12.41 -7.47 6.73
N TYR A 111 11.61 -8.40 7.26
CA TYR A 111 10.82 -9.34 6.48
C TYR A 111 9.38 -9.38 7.00
N ARG A 112 8.46 -9.78 6.14
CA ARG A 112 7.03 -9.82 6.44
C ARG A 112 6.65 -11.11 7.14
N ILE A 113 5.93 -11.04 8.26
CA ILE A 113 5.61 -12.22 9.06
C ILE A 113 4.19 -12.74 8.87
N LYS A 114 3.25 -11.89 8.47
CA LYS A 114 1.88 -12.27 8.17
C LYS A 114 1.37 -11.51 6.96
N PHE A 115 0.44 -12.12 6.22
CA PHE A 115 -0.06 -11.61 4.95
C PHE A 115 -1.57 -11.42 4.92
N ASP A 116 -2.25 -11.49 6.05
CA ASP A 116 -3.69 -11.70 6.07
C ASP A 116 -4.46 -10.67 6.88
N ASP A 117 -3.98 -9.48 7.10
CA ASP A 117 -4.77 -8.38 7.63
C ASP A 117 -4.03 -7.40 8.57
N ALA A 118 -4.80 -6.76 9.47
CA ALA A 118 -4.35 -5.83 10.50
C ALA A 118 -3.28 -6.38 11.48
N THR A 119 -2.91 -7.66 11.39
CA THR A 119 -1.84 -8.28 12.19
C THR A 119 -0.54 -8.47 11.42
N ASP A 120 -0.52 -8.06 10.14
CA ASP A 120 0.69 -8.05 9.33
C ASP A 120 1.75 -7.14 9.97
N GLN A 121 2.98 -7.59 10.03
CA GLN A 121 4.07 -6.87 10.66
C GLN A 121 5.38 -7.10 9.93
N CYS A 122 6.23 -6.05 9.93
CA CYS A 122 7.61 -6.15 9.50
C CYS A 122 8.50 -6.50 10.69
N GLN A 123 9.14 -7.68 10.62
CA GLN A 123 10.03 -8.21 11.65
C GLN A 123 11.49 -7.93 11.30
N ASP A 124 12.32 -7.65 12.30
CA ASP A 124 13.77 -7.46 12.13
C ASP A 124 14.42 -8.68 11.47
N CYS A 125 15.23 -8.43 10.43
CA CYS A 125 15.96 -9.48 9.73
C CYS A 125 17.07 -10.05 10.62
N PRO A 126 17.12 -11.38 10.85
CA PRO A 126 18.19 -11.98 11.62
C PRO A 126 19.55 -11.75 10.95
N PRO A 127 20.66 -11.57 11.71
CA PRO A 127 21.99 -11.38 11.15
C PRO A 127 22.51 -12.51 10.26
N GLY A 128 21.90 -13.70 10.35
CA GLY A 128 22.20 -14.84 9.48
C GLY A 128 21.48 -14.86 8.14
N LEU A 129 20.60 -13.87 7.90
CA LEU A 129 19.83 -13.70 6.66
C LEU A 129 20.06 -12.32 6.06
N ILE A 130 19.82 -12.21 4.77
CA ILE A 130 19.66 -10.95 4.04
C ILE A 130 18.20 -10.89 3.58
N CYS A 131 17.47 -9.91 4.09
CA CYS A 131 16.05 -9.68 3.78
C CYS A 131 15.91 -8.58 2.73
N HIS A 132 14.90 -8.70 1.88
CA HIS A 132 14.61 -7.74 0.82
C HIS A 132 13.27 -7.00 1.01
N GLY A 133 12.67 -7.17 2.21
CA GLY A 133 11.38 -6.55 2.55
C GLY A 133 10.16 -7.33 2.06
N ASP A 134 10.36 -8.32 1.23
CA ASP A 134 9.37 -9.27 0.72
C ASP A 134 9.65 -10.68 1.30
N ASP A 135 9.10 -11.71 0.67
CA ASP A 135 9.33 -13.11 1.05
C ASP A 135 10.65 -13.69 0.53
N THR A 136 11.46 -12.89 -0.16
CA THR A 136 12.75 -13.35 -0.67
C THR A 136 13.86 -13.13 0.36
N LEU A 137 14.60 -14.18 0.63
CA LEU A 137 15.66 -14.20 1.62
C LEU A 137 16.91 -14.86 1.04
N GLU A 138 18.07 -14.35 1.43
CA GLU A 138 19.35 -15.00 1.15
C GLU A 138 20.02 -15.37 2.47
N VAL A 139 20.76 -16.47 2.48
CA VAL A 139 21.52 -16.91 3.66
C VAL A 139 22.91 -16.29 3.64
N VAL A 140 23.34 -15.73 4.77
CA VAL A 140 24.69 -15.14 4.91
C VAL A 140 25.75 -16.21 4.87
N VAL A 141 25.52 -17.35 5.54
CA VAL A 141 26.44 -18.50 5.54
C VAL A 141 25.84 -19.60 4.67
N ASN A 142 26.45 -19.86 3.52
CA ASN A 142 25.99 -20.90 2.59
C ASN A 142 25.97 -22.27 3.28
N GLY A 143 24.86 -22.99 3.14
CA GLY A 143 24.63 -24.29 3.80
C GLY A 143 24.03 -24.19 5.19
N SER A 144 23.71 -22.98 5.70
CA SER A 144 22.86 -22.85 6.87
C SER A 144 21.41 -23.22 6.52
N ASN A 145 20.73 -23.90 7.44
CA ASN A 145 19.35 -24.35 7.25
C ASN A 145 18.39 -23.55 8.13
N TRP A 146 17.44 -22.90 7.48
CA TRP A 146 16.42 -22.06 8.09
C TRP A 146 15.04 -22.63 7.82
N ILE A 147 14.17 -22.59 8.80
CA ILE A 147 12.74 -22.92 8.65
C ILE A 147 11.89 -21.71 8.99
N LYS A 148 10.72 -21.61 8.37
CA LYS A 148 9.69 -20.64 8.74
C LYS A 148 8.73 -21.34 9.71
N ASP A 149 8.74 -20.90 10.97
CA ASP A 149 7.91 -21.42 12.05
C ASP A 149 6.99 -20.30 12.53
N ASP A 150 5.67 -20.48 12.40
CA ASP A 150 4.65 -19.45 12.67
C ASP A 150 5.00 -18.05 12.12
N SER A 151 5.44 -18.00 10.87
CA SER A 151 5.87 -16.78 10.17
C SER A 151 7.20 -16.18 10.62
N ILE A 152 7.90 -16.77 11.60
CA ILE A 152 9.22 -16.34 12.05
C ILE A 152 10.29 -17.28 11.49
N TYR A 153 11.38 -16.72 10.97
CA TYR A 153 12.51 -17.53 10.51
C TYR A 153 13.37 -18.00 11.68
N ARG A 154 13.61 -19.31 11.71
CA ARG A 154 14.41 -19.98 12.72
C ARG A 154 15.59 -20.70 12.09
N LEU A 155 16.80 -20.42 12.60
CA LEU A 155 18.00 -21.14 12.23
C LEU A 155 17.99 -22.53 12.92
N VAL A 156 18.06 -23.58 12.11
CA VAL A 156 18.04 -24.98 12.59
C VAL A 156 19.45 -25.55 12.78
N ASN A 157 20.30 -25.37 11.77
CA ASN A 157 21.69 -25.82 11.83
C ASN A 157 22.61 -24.99 10.93
N CYS A 158 23.88 -25.09 11.17
CA CYS A 158 24.96 -24.47 10.43
C CYS A 158 25.81 -25.49 9.70
N PRO A 159 26.52 -25.12 8.62
CA PRO A 159 27.46 -26.00 7.94
C PRO A 159 28.68 -26.32 8.81
N ALA A 160 29.47 -27.31 8.39
CA ALA A 160 30.71 -27.70 9.09
C ALA A 160 31.63 -26.48 9.30
N GLY A 161 32.20 -26.39 10.52
CA GLY A 161 33.05 -25.27 10.94
C GLY A 161 32.28 -24.06 11.55
N TYR A 162 30.95 -24.14 11.64
CA TYR A 162 30.11 -23.12 12.26
C TYR A 162 29.20 -23.73 13.33
N SER A 163 28.83 -22.91 14.31
CA SER A 163 27.82 -23.21 15.33
C SER A 163 26.67 -22.25 15.29
N VAL A 164 25.50 -22.69 15.76
CA VAL A 164 24.32 -21.83 15.90
C VAL A 164 24.54 -20.83 17.04
N ALA A 165 24.30 -19.55 16.77
CA ALA A 165 24.26 -18.49 17.77
C ALA A 165 22.92 -17.77 17.74
N PRO A 166 22.29 -17.42 18.89
CA PRO A 166 22.73 -17.86 20.25
C PRO A 166 22.68 -19.37 20.44
N ALA A 167 23.37 -19.86 21.47
CA ALA A 167 23.40 -21.29 21.78
C ALA A 167 21.98 -21.82 22.07
N VAL A 168 21.78 -23.15 21.88
CA VAL A 168 20.46 -23.79 21.97
C VAL A 168 19.84 -23.71 23.37
N ASP A 169 20.63 -23.49 24.38
CA ASP A 169 20.24 -23.35 25.79
C ASP A 169 19.89 -21.91 26.20
N GLU A 170 20.13 -20.93 25.30
CA GLU A 170 19.69 -19.55 25.52
C GLU A 170 18.22 -19.34 25.05
N PRO A 171 17.49 -18.37 25.65
CA PRO A 171 16.15 -18.06 25.20
C PRO A 171 16.13 -17.72 23.70
N PHE A 172 15.19 -18.33 22.96
CA PHE A 172 15.03 -18.06 21.54
C PHE A 172 14.81 -16.57 21.27
N ASN A 173 15.65 -16.00 20.43
CA ASN A 173 15.52 -14.62 19.94
C ASN A 173 15.72 -14.58 18.43
N ALA A 174 14.63 -14.36 17.70
CA ALA A 174 14.64 -14.31 16.23
C ALA A 174 15.57 -13.24 15.66
N ALA A 175 15.76 -12.13 16.37
CA ALA A 175 16.51 -10.97 15.87
C ALA A 175 18.04 -11.13 15.91
N ILE A 176 18.57 -12.18 16.53
CA ILE A 176 20.03 -12.34 16.71
C ILE A 176 20.61 -13.63 16.14
N GLN A 177 19.78 -14.44 15.49
CA GLN A 177 20.19 -15.76 14.97
C GLN A 177 21.19 -15.64 13.82
N ARG A 178 22.27 -16.39 13.90
CA ARG A 178 23.30 -16.50 12.87
C ARG A 178 24.16 -17.74 13.04
N CYS A 179 24.88 -18.12 12.01
CA CYS A 179 25.97 -19.08 12.12
C CYS A 179 27.27 -18.33 12.47
N GLU A 180 27.95 -18.77 13.54
CA GLU A 180 29.27 -18.25 13.95
C GLU A 180 30.35 -19.25 13.70
N PRO A 181 31.57 -18.86 13.24
CA PRO A 181 32.68 -19.77 13.11
C PRO A 181 33.02 -20.42 14.46
N CYS A 182 33.23 -21.74 14.47
CA CYS A 182 33.71 -22.40 15.67
C CYS A 182 35.07 -21.83 16.09
N GLY A 183 35.23 -21.52 17.38
CA GLY A 183 36.50 -21.01 17.91
C GLY A 183 37.62 -22.03 17.66
N LYS A 184 38.84 -21.53 17.45
CA LYS A 184 40.02 -22.41 17.46
C LYS A 184 40.19 -22.94 18.89
N GLY A 185 40.01 -24.27 19.05
CA GLY A 185 40.33 -24.98 20.30
C GLY A 185 41.81 -24.94 20.64
#